data_989d50517115ea252e6a7f1649b78e16
#
_entry.id   989d50517115ea252e6a7f1649b78e16
#
_cell.length_a   1.000
_cell.length_b   1.000
_cell.length_c   1.000
_cell.angle_alpha   90.00
_cell.angle_beta   90.00
_cell.angle_gamma   90.00
#
_symmetry.space_group_name_H-M   'P 1'
#
loop_
_entity.id
_entity.type
_entity.pdbx_description
1 polymer ?
#
loop_
_entity_poly.entity_id
_entity_poly.type
_entity_poly.pdbx_seq_one_letter_code
_entity_poly.pdbx_strand_id
1 'polypeptide(L)'
;MKITLQNLGKRYNREWIFRHIEYEFIVGKKYAITGSNGSGKSTLLQVIAGSLMHNEGNVEISSQQWAVGSGQLANTTKNKHQTISNEQHYQYISIATPYLELIEEMTALEMLRFHSTFKQLILPAAEILQIVNLQASANKQIRYYSSGMKQRLKLALAFFSKTPILLLDEPTTNLDEDGIALYHQLIKNYTTNKLVIVCSNDKQEYSFCEEALEMGRYK
;
A
#
# COMPACT_ATOMS: atom_id res chain seq x y z
N MET A 1 -6.98 0.18 13.62
CA MET A 1 -5.64 0.64 13.18
C MET A 1 -5.79 1.96 12.46
N LYS A 2 -4.86 2.88 12.65
CA LYS A 2 -4.80 4.15 11.91
C LYS A 2 -3.35 4.56 11.65
N ILE A 3 -3.15 5.42 10.65
CA ILE A 3 -1.89 6.13 10.39
C ILE A 3 -2.14 7.60 10.71
N THR A 4 -1.31 8.19 11.54
CA THR A 4 -1.35 9.61 11.88
C THR A 4 -0.08 10.30 11.39
N LEU A 5 -0.25 11.36 10.61
CA LEU A 5 0.82 12.25 10.17
C LEU A 5 0.77 13.50 11.06
N GLN A 6 1.88 13.85 11.71
CA GLN A 6 1.98 14.99 12.62
C GLN A 6 3.08 15.93 12.16
N ASN A 7 2.71 17.11 11.70
CA ASN A 7 3.61 18.15 11.20
C ASN A 7 4.68 17.60 10.24
N LEU A 8 4.24 16.67 9.35
CA LEU A 8 5.14 15.91 8.52
C LEU A 8 5.74 16.77 7.42
N GLY A 9 7.07 16.71 7.27
CA GLY A 9 7.81 17.43 6.26
C GLY A 9 8.93 16.61 5.64
N LYS A 10 9.09 16.72 4.30
CA LYS A 10 10.16 16.10 3.52
C LYS A 10 10.81 17.11 2.61
N ARG A 11 12.15 17.11 2.61
CA ARG A 11 12.96 17.91 1.68
C ARG A 11 14.06 17.07 1.06
N TYR A 12 14.49 17.47 -0.11
CA TYR A 12 15.76 17.05 -0.70
C TYR A 12 16.69 18.26 -0.76
N ASN A 13 17.86 18.11 -0.19
CA ASN A 13 18.81 19.22 -0.02
C ASN A 13 18.15 20.43 0.69
N ARG A 14 17.93 21.53 -0.02
CA ARG A 14 17.31 22.77 0.51
C ARG A 14 15.87 22.96 0.04
N GLU A 15 15.35 22.11 -0.82
CA GLU A 15 14.03 22.24 -1.43
C GLU A 15 13.01 21.35 -0.70
N TRP A 16 11.94 21.94 -0.19
CA TRP A 16 10.84 21.24 0.42
C TRP A 16 9.95 20.61 -0.66
N ILE A 17 9.68 19.34 -0.53
CA ILE A 17 8.73 18.61 -1.36
C ILE A 17 7.32 18.81 -0.81
N PHE A 18 7.19 18.70 0.50
CA PHE A 18 5.99 19.04 1.28
C PHE A 18 6.38 19.37 2.71
N ARG A 19 5.51 20.12 3.41
CA ARG A 19 5.71 20.51 4.80
C ARG A 19 4.39 20.67 5.55
N HIS A 20 4.43 20.49 6.87
CA HIS A 20 3.29 20.70 7.77
C HIS A 20 2.06 19.84 7.44
N ILE A 21 2.23 18.59 6.98
CA ILE A 21 1.10 17.69 6.75
C ILE A 21 0.60 17.19 8.11
N GLU A 22 -0.68 17.49 8.38
CA GLU A 22 -1.47 16.96 9.48
C GLU A 22 -2.62 16.14 8.87
N TYR A 23 -2.61 14.81 9.08
CA TYR A 23 -3.65 13.96 8.48
C TYR A 23 -3.79 12.62 9.23
N GLU A 24 -5.01 12.06 9.22
CA GLU A 24 -5.28 10.72 9.74
C GLU A 24 -5.90 9.83 8.66
N PHE A 25 -5.33 8.63 8.50
CA PHE A 25 -5.90 7.57 7.67
C PHE A 25 -6.39 6.44 8.57
N ILE A 26 -7.64 5.99 8.37
CA ILE A 26 -8.31 5.03 9.24
C ILE A 26 -8.56 3.73 8.47
N VAL A 27 -8.27 2.58 9.08
CA VAL A 27 -8.56 1.26 8.51
C VAL A 27 -10.05 1.11 8.19
N GLY A 28 -10.35 0.48 7.06
CA GLY A 28 -11.70 0.32 6.53
C GLY A 28 -12.13 1.42 5.57
N LYS A 29 -11.36 2.52 5.47
CA LYS A 29 -11.58 3.58 4.49
C LYS A 29 -10.56 3.56 3.36
N LYS A 30 -10.89 4.22 2.26
CA LYS A 30 -10.07 4.37 1.07
C LYS A 30 -9.81 5.84 0.79
N TYR A 31 -8.54 6.18 0.63
CA TYR A 31 -8.06 7.56 0.48
C TYR A 31 -7.30 7.73 -0.82
N ALA A 32 -7.44 8.90 -1.43
CA ALA A 32 -6.61 9.33 -2.54
C ALA A 32 -5.59 10.37 -2.07
N ILE A 33 -4.35 10.29 -2.55
CA ILE A 33 -3.37 11.37 -2.49
C ILE A 33 -3.27 11.94 -3.91
N THR A 34 -3.72 13.19 -4.09
CA THR A 34 -3.85 13.83 -5.39
C THR A 34 -2.92 15.03 -5.53
N GLY A 35 -2.70 15.49 -6.76
CA GLY A 35 -1.87 16.66 -7.06
C GLY A 35 -1.09 16.47 -8.36
N SER A 36 -0.54 17.54 -8.91
CA SER A 36 0.22 17.51 -10.16
C SER A 36 1.43 16.56 -10.10
N ASN A 37 1.97 16.21 -11.27
CA ASN A 37 3.22 15.47 -11.33
C ASN A 37 4.34 16.27 -10.65
N GLY A 38 5.19 15.60 -9.86
CA GLY A 38 6.20 16.28 -9.04
C GLY A 38 5.68 16.96 -7.77
N SER A 39 4.40 16.82 -7.41
CA SER A 39 3.86 17.39 -6.16
C SER A 39 4.28 16.65 -4.88
N GLY A 40 4.96 15.52 -5.00
CA GLY A 40 5.43 14.74 -3.85
C GLY A 40 4.53 13.57 -3.42
N LYS A 41 3.52 13.18 -4.20
CA LYS A 41 2.61 12.05 -3.90
C LYS A 41 3.36 10.76 -3.58
N SER A 42 4.18 10.31 -4.53
CA SER A 42 5.00 9.08 -4.36
C SER A 42 5.99 9.20 -3.21
N THR A 43 6.54 10.40 -3.00
CA THR A 43 7.43 10.69 -1.86
C THR A 43 6.69 10.53 -0.53
N LEU A 44 5.47 11.08 -0.42
CA LEU A 44 4.64 10.91 0.78
C LEU A 44 4.30 9.45 1.02
N LEU A 45 3.94 8.72 -0.04
CA LEU A 45 3.63 7.29 0.06
C LEU A 45 4.83 6.47 0.57
N GLN A 46 6.04 6.77 0.08
CA GLN A 46 7.28 6.14 0.53
C GLN A 46 7.61 6.48 2.00
N VAL A 47 7.33 7.72 2.44
CA VAL A 47 7.48 8.11 3.84
C VAL A 47 6.50 7.35 4.72
N ILE A 48 5.23 7.24 4.32
CA ILE A 48 4.21 6.44 5.03
C ILE A 48 4.61 4.96 5.09
N ALA A 49 5.18 4.42 4.01
CA ALA A 49 5.67 3.05 3.94
C ALA A 49 6.89 2.79 4.84
N GLY A 50 7.54 3.83 5.35
CA GLY A 50 8.79 3.73 6.12
C GLY A 50 10.03 3.43 5.26
N SER A 51 9.89 3.46 3.92
CA SER A 51 11.01 3.25 2.99
C SER A 51 11.82 4.52 2.73
N LEU A 52 11.31 5.67 3.12
CA LEU A 52 11.97 6.97 3.01
C LEU A 52 11.84 7.75 4.32
N MET A 53 12.97 8.23 4.85
CA MET A 53 12.99 9.06 6.07
C MET A 53 12.41 10.45 5.79
N HIS A 54 11.56 10.95 6.68
CA HIS A 54 11.10 12.35 6.69
C HIS A 54 12.15 13.25 7.37
N ASN A 55 12.00 14.57 7.26
CA ASN A 55 12.91 15.57 7.83
C ASN A 55 12.30 16.28 9.04
N GLU A 56 10.99 16.44 9.07
CA GLU A 56 10.23 17.05 10.17
C GLU A 56 9.00 16.23 10.48
N GLY A 57 8.49 16.32 11.71
CA GLY A 57 7.28 15.68 12.15
C GLY A 57 7.41 14.20 12.45
N ASN A 58 6.28 13.50 12.41
CA ASN A 58 6.21 12.08 12.74
C ASN A 58 5.15 11.34 11.90
N VAL A 59 5.41 10.05 11.64
CA VAL A 59 4.44 9.10 11.06
C VAL A 59 4.21 8.00 12.09
N GLU A 60 3.00 7.90 12.58
CA GLU A 60 2.64 6.91 13.59
C GLU A 60 1.61 5.92 13.03
N ILE A 61 1.90 4.62 13.13
CA ILE A 61 0.93 3.55 12.89
C ILE A 61 0.51 3.00 14.25
N SER A 62 -0.78 3.10 14.58
CA SER A 62 -1.33 2.63 15.84
C SER A 62 -2.42 1.59 15.64
N SER A 63 -2.43 0.54 16.48
CA SER A 63 -3.49 -0.45 16.53
C SER A 63 -4.23 -0.36 17.87
N GLN A 64 -5.57 -0.42 17.84
CA GLN A 64 -6.37 -0.67 19.03
C GLN A 64 -6.40 -2.19 19.26
N GLN A 65 -5.73 -2.66 20.30
CA GLN A 65 -5.98 -4.02 20.79
C GLN A 65 -7.19 -3.98 21.73
N TRP A 66 -8.25 -4.71 21.36
CA TRP A 66 -9.27 -5.09 22.31
C TRP A 66 -8.65 -6.14 23.24
N ALA A 67 -8.43 -5.78 24.48
CA ALA A 67 -8.07 -6.76 25.49
C ALA A 67 -9.28 -7.69 25.69
N VAL A 68 -9.25 -8.87 25.08
CA VAL A 68 -10.15 -9.97 25.44
C VAL A 68 -9.68 -10.46 26.80
N GLY A 69 -10.32 -10.00 27.86
CA GLY A 69 -10.04 -10.41 29.22
C GLY A 69 -10.44 -11.86 29.42
N SER A 70 -9.47 -12.73 29.68
CA SER A 70 -9.69 -13.94 30.45
C SER A 70 -10.13 -13.53 31.87
N GLY A 71 -11.36 -13.91 32.24
CA GLY A 71 -12.09 -13.49 33.43
C GLY A 71 -11.27 -13.27 34.69
N GLN A 72 -11.18 -12.04 35.09
CA GLN A 72 -11.18 -11.59 36.49
C GLN A 72 -11.54 -10.10 36.49
N LEU A 73 -12.48 -9.72 37.34
CA LEU A 73 -12.97 -8.37 37.56
C LEU A 73 -11.81 -7.39 37.81
N ALA A 74 -11.54 -6.50 36.88
CA ALA A 74 -10.77 -5.28 37.14
C ALA A 74 -11.35 -4.16 36.28
N ASN A 75 -12.09 -3.27 36.97
CA ASN A 75 -12.50 -1.95 36.44
C ASN A 75 -11.25 -1.14 36.11
N THR A 76 -10.86 -1.12 34.86
CA THR A 76 -10.14 -0.02 34.17
C THR A 76 -9.90 -0.41 32.71
N THR A 77 -10.80 0.00 31.86
CA THR A 77 -10.59 -0.01 30.40
C THR A 77 -9.49 1.01 30.03
N LYS A 78 -8.24 0.62 30.16
CA LYS A 78 -7.14 1.36 29.52
C LYS A 78 -7.03 0.87 28.08
N ASN A 79 -7.57 1.65 27.14
CA ASN A 79 -7.26 1.51 25.72
C ASN A 79 -5.74 1.69 25.56
N LYS A 80 -4.99 0.60 25.50
CA LYS A 80 -3.57 0.66 25.13
C LYS A 80 -3.49 0.84 23.63
N HIS A 81 -3.30 2.07 23.17
CA HIS A 81 -2.79 2.32 21.83
C HIS A 81 -1.36 1.79 21.77
N GLN A 82 -1.12 0.80 20.95
CA GLN A 82 0.23 0.31 20.69
C GLN A 82 0.73 1.00 19.43
N THR A 83 1.71 1.88 19.58
CA THR A 83 2.46 2.48 18.47
C THR A 83 3.42 1.44 17.90
N ILE A 84 3.37 1.27 16.59
CA ILE A 84 4.24 0.35 15.85
C ILE A 84 5.50 1.14 15.47
N SER A 85 6.68 0.61 15.82
CA SER A 85 7.95 1.25 15.44
C SER A 85 8.12 1.31 13.92
N ASN A 86 8.79 2.33 13.40
CA ASN A 86 9.06 2.48 11.97
C ASN A 86 9.73 1.25 11.36
N GLU A 87 10.57 0.54 12.12
CA GLU A 87 11.23 -0.69 11.71
C GLU A 87 10.27 -1.86 11.48
N GLN A 88 9.05 -1.78 12.01
CA GLN A 88 8.02 -2.82 11.87
C GLN A 88 6.93 -2.46 10.86
N HIS A 89 6.92 -1.25 10.30
CA HIS A 89 5.91 -0.79 9.34
C HIS A 89 5.74 -1.77 8.17
N TYR A 90 6.83 -2.34 7.67
CA TYR A 90 6.79 -3.28 6.56
C TYR A 90 5.91 -4.52 6.80
N GLN A 91 5.69 -4.91 8.07
CA GLN A 91 4.84 -6.06 8.41
C GLN A 91 3.34 -5.75 8.22
N TYR A 92 2.97 -4.49 8.32
CA TYR A 92 1.58 -4.02 8.26
C TYR A 92 1.18 -3.42 6.91
N ILE A 93 2.15 -3.15 6.04
CA ILE A 93 1.96 -2.45 4.78
C ILE A 93 2.30 -3.36 3.61
N SER A 94 1.42 -3.42 2.61
CA SER A 94 1.75 -3.89 1.27
C SER A 94 1.71 -2.71 0.30
N ILE A 95 2.58 -2.74 -0.71
CA ILE A 95 2.74 -1.62 -1.63
C ILE A 95 2.92 -2.10 -3.06
N ALA A 96 2.27 -1.42 -4.02
CA ALA A 96 2.56 -1.53 -5.44
C ALA A 96 2.88 -0.15 -5.99
N THR A 97 4.05 -0.01 -6.60
CA THR A 97 4.52 1.23 -7.23
C THR A 97 5.13 0.93 -8.60
N PRO A 98 5.17 1.90 -9.53
CA PRO A 98 5.85 1.72 -10.81
C PRO A 98 7.32 1.35 -10.63
N TYR A 99 7.97 1.90 -9.62
CA TYR A 99 9.41 1.73 -9.35
C TYR A 99 9.77 0.48 -8.53
N LEU A 100 8.77 -0.31 -8.11
CA LEU A 100 9.04 -1.59 -7.45
C LEU A 100 9.70 -2.53 -8.45
N GLU A 101 10.94 -2.91 -8.19
CA GLU A 101 11.66 -3.89 -8.99
C GLU A 101 11.23 -5.30 -8.60
N LEU A 102 11.03 -6.15 -9.60
CA LEU A 102 10.79 -7.58 -9.45
C LEU A 102 12.10 -8.31 -9.72
N ILE A 103 12.32 -9.45 -9.06
CA ILE A 103 13.48 -10.30 -9.33
C ILE A 103 13.26 -10.98 -10.69
N GLU A 104 13.87 -10.44 -11.73
CA GLU A 104 13.58 -10.79 -13.11
C GLU A 104 14.03 -12.21 -13.50
N GLU A 105 14.95 -12.80 -12.74
CA GLU A 105 15.40 -14.18 -12.89
C GLU A 105 14.39 -15.21 -12.42
N MET A 106 13.51 -14.82 -11.50
CA MET A 106 12.44 -15.69 -10.99
C MET A 106 11.28 -15.80 -11.98
N THR A 107 10.56 -16.91 -11.89
CA THR A 107 9.21 -17.03 -12.44
C THR A 107 8.19 -16.34 -11.53
N ALA A 108 6.99 -16.05 -12.03
CA ALA A 108 5.95 -15.44 -11.19
C ALA A 108 5.54 -16.36 -10.02
N LEU A 109 5.53 -17.66 -10.23
CA LEU A 109 5.24 -18.63 -9.17
C LEU A 109 6.31 -18.64 -8.08
N GLU A 110 7.59 -18.60 -8.46
CA GLU A 110 8.70 -18.48 -7.52
C GLU A 110 8.69 -17.16 -6.78
N MET A 111 8.40 -16.05 -7.46
CA MET A 111 8.31 -14.72 -6.86
C MET A 111 7.21 -14.65 -5.78
N LEU A 112 6.02 -15.21 -6.03
CA LEU A 112 4.94 -15.27 -5.04
C LEU A 112 5.31 -16.15 -3.84
N ARG A 113 5.95 -17.30 -4.08
CA ARG A 113 6.44 -18.18 -3.01
C ARG A 113 7.52 -17.49 -2.17
N PHE A 114 8.47 -16.84 -2.82
CA PHE A 114 9.52 -16.06 -2.15
C PHE A 114 8.91 -14.93 -1.30
N HIS A 115 7.99 -14.16 -1.88
CA HIS A 115 7.29 -13.09 -1.16
C HIS A 115 6.54 -13.63 0.07
N SER A 116 5.95 -14.83 -0.03
CA SER A 116 5.20 -15.44 1.07
C SER A 116 6.05 -15.77 2.29
N THR A 117 7.37 -15.85 2.16
CA THR A 117 8.29 -16.05 3.29
C THR A 117 8.41 -14.81 4.18
N PHE A 118 8.13 -13.62 3.64
CA PHE A 118 8.17 -12.34 4.37
C PHE A 118 6.78 -11.83 4.73
N LYS A 119 5.80 -12.06 3.84
CA LYS A 119 4.40 -11.62 4.00
C LYS A 119 3.46 -12.75 3.61
N GLN A 120 2.77 -13.29 4.59
CA GLN A 120 1.78 -14.33 4.35
C GLN A 120 0.80 -13.89 3.25
N LEU A 121 0.54 -14.76 2.28
CA LEU A 121 -0.49 -14.56 1.26
C LEU A 121 -1.84 -15.06 1.77
N ILE A 122 -2.92 -14.41 1.34
CA ILE A 122 -4.31 -14.78 1.70
C ILE A 122 -4.86 -15.94 0.87
N LEU A 123 -4.21 -16.24 -0.27
CA LEU A 123 -4.57 -17.32 -1.20
C LEU A 123 -3.31 -18.06 -1.66
N PRO A 124 -3.44 -19.31 -2.15
CA PRO A 124 -2.35 -20.03 -2.79
C PRO A 124 -1.80 -19.30 -4.03
N ALA A 125 -0.49 -19.36 -4.26
CA ALA A 125 0.17 -18.65 -5.36
C ALA A 125 -0.43 -18.98 -6.75
N ALA A 126 -0.80 -20.24 -6.99
CA ALA A 126 -1.41 -20.64 -8.27
C ALA A 126 -2.79 -19.99 -8.50
N GLU A 127 -3.60 -19.88 -7.45
CA GLU A 127 -4.90 -19.22 -7.49
C GLU A 127 -4.74 -17.71 -7.72
N ILE A 128 -3.78 -17.08 -7.05
CA ILE A 128 -3.46 -15.66 -7.28
C ILE A 128 -3.11 -15.42 -8.75
N LEU A 129 -2.24 -16.26 -9.34
CA LEU A 129 -1.85 -16.14 -10.75
C LEU A 129 -3.03 -16.30 -11.70
N GLN A 130 -4.01 -17.15 -11.34
CA GLN A 130 -5.24 -17.27 -12.11
C GLN A 130 -6.08 -15.99 -12.05
N ILE A 131 -6.26 -15.41 -10.85
CA ILE A 131 -7.04 -14.18 -10.64
C ILE A 131 -6.44 -13.00 -11.43
N VAL A 132 -5.11 -12.89 -11.46
CA VAL A 132 -4.45 -11.78 -12.18
C VAL A 132 -4.13 -12.10 -13.65
N ASN A 133 -4.69 -13.19 -14.19
CA ASN A 133 -4.52 -13.63 -15.59
C ASN A 133 -3.06 -13.87 -16.00
N LEU A 134 -2.26 -14.47 -15.09
CA LEU A 134 -0.85 -14.83 -15.33
C LEU A 134 -0.60 -16.34 -15.27
N GLN A 135 -1.62 -17.18 -15.13
CA GLN A 135 -1.47 -18.63 -14.98
C GLN A 135 -0.76 -19.30 -16.16
N ALA A 136 -1.03 -18.86 -17.40
CA ALA A 136 -0.36 -19.39 -18.59
C ALA A 136 1.15 -19.07 -18.64
N SER A 137 1.58 -18.04 -17.91
CA SER A 137 2.98 -17.59 -17.83
C SER A 137 3.63 -17.86 -16.47
N ALA A 138 2.98 -18.64 -15.61
CA ALA A 138 3.40 -18.87 -14.22
C ALA A 138 4.87 -19.33 -14.08
N ASN A 139 5.34 -20.16 -15.02
CA ASN A 139 6.68 -20.74 -15.05
C ASN A 139 7.65 -20.02 -16.00
N LYS A 140 7.21 -18.91 -16.62
CA LYS A 140 8.07 -18.06 -17.47
C LYS A 140 8.79 -17.04 -16.57
N GLN A 141 10.08 -16.82 -16.81
CA GLN A 141 10.84 -15.81 -16.06
C GLN A 141 10.28 -14.41 -16.29
N ILE A 142 10.26 -13.61 -15.22
CA ILE A 142 9.70 -12.25 -15.19
C ILE A 142 10.41 -11.32 -16.19
N ARG A 143 11.70 -11.55 -16.50
CA ARG A 143 12.40 -10.78 -17.54
C ARG A 143 11.73 -10.79 -18.91
N TYR A 144 10.97 -11.84 -19.21
CA TYR A 144 10.24 -11.98 -20.47
C TYR A 144 8.78 -11.52 -20.39
N TYR A 145 8.38 -10.92 -19.27
CA TYR A 145 7.04 -10.37 -19.11
C TYR A 145 6.94 -9.01 -19.80
N SER A 146 5.77 -8.71 -20.38
CA SER A 146 5.43 -7.36 -20.80
C SER A 146 5.30 -6.43 -19.58
N SER A 147 5.34 -5.10 -19.80
CA SER A 147 5.12 -4.12 -18.73
C SER A 147 3.79 -4.33 -18.00
N GLY A 148 2.71 -4.63 -18.73
CA GLY A 148 1.41 -4.95 -18.15
C GLY A 148 1.40 -6.23 -17.33
N MET A 149 2.10 -7.30 -17.78
CA MET A 149 2.25 -8.52 -16.98
C MET A 149 3.05 -8.27 -15.69
N LYS A 150 4.12 -7.48 -15.75
CA LYS A 150 4.88 -7.07 -14.56
C LYS A 150 4.00 -6.26 -13.60
N GLN A 151 3.18 -5.35 -14.11
CA GLN A 151 2.27 -4.56 -13.30
C GLN A 151 1.19 -5.43 -12.64
N ARG A 152 0.57 -6.38 -13.36
CA ARG A 152 -0.37 -7.34 -12.77
C ARG A 152 0.28 -8.17 -11.66
N LEU A 153 1.55 -8.56 -11.81
CA LEU A 153 2.27 -9.29 -10.75
C LEU A 153 2.57 -8.40 -9.53
N LYS A 154 2.93 -7.12 -9.72
CA LYS A 154 3.10 -6.15 -8.62
C LYS A 154 1.80 -5.97 -7.84
N LEU A 155 0.67 -5.82 -8.55
CA LEU A 155 -0.65 -5.75 -7.93
C LEU A 155 -0.95 -7.05 -7.16
N ALA A 156 -0.65 -8.21 -7.72
CA ALA A 156 -0.83 -9.49 -7.05
C ALA A 156 -0.09 -9.55 -5.72
N LEU A 157 1.20 -9.20 -5.69
CA LEU A 157 2.01 -9.17 -4.47
C LEU A 157 1.43 -8.23 -3.41
N ALA A 158 0.90 -7.07 -3.81
CA ALA A 158 0.35 -6.08 -2.89
C ALA A 158 -1.04 -6.46 -2.36
N PHE A 159 -1.98 -6.83 -3.23
CA PHE A 159 -3.37 -7.11 -2.85
C PHE A 159 -3.51 -8.39 -2.02
N PHE A 160 -2.77 -9.43 -2.38
CA PHE A 160 -2.87 -10.74 -1.74
C PHE A 160 -1.97 -10.92 -0.52
N SER A 161 -1.17 -9.92 -0.15
CA SER A 161 -0.49 -9.89 1.15
C SER A 161 -1.51 -9.73 2.28
N LYS A 162 -1.37 -10.53 3.34
CA LYS A 162 -2.18 -10.45 4.55
C LYS A 162 -1.74 -9.26 5.41
N THR A 163 -1.91 -8.07 4.88
CA THR A 163 -1.57 -6.81 5.56
C THR A 163 -2.81 -5.93 5.67
N PRO A 164 -2.98 -5.15 6.75
CA PRO A 164 -4.12 -4.27 6.94
C PRO A 164 -4.04 -2.97 6.13
N ILE A 165 -2.87 -2.61 5.60
CA ILE A 165 -2.62 -1.38 4.86
C ILE A 165 -2.13 -1.72 3.46
N LEU A 166 -2.79 -1.15 2.45
CA LEU A 166 -2.44 -1.28 1.03
C LEU A 166 -2.14 0.11 0.46
N LEU A 167 -0.92 0.29 -0.03
CA LEU A 167 -0.46 1.50 -0.67
C LEU A 167 -0.31 1.27 -2.17
N LEU A 168 -0.87 2.15 -2.98
CA LEU A 168 -0.87 2.05 -4.43
C LEU A 168 -0.38 3.37 -5.04
N ASP A 169 0.63 3.31 -5.89
CA ASP A 169 1.15 4.46 -6.62
C ASP A 169 0.96 4.22 -8.11
N GLU A 170 0.11 5.03 -8.76
CA GLU A 170 -0.26 4.91 -10.18
C GLU A 170 -0.56 3.44 -10.59
N PRO A 171 -1.52 2.77 -9.93
CA PRO A 171 -1.68 1.32 -10.02
C PRO A 171 -2.04 0.79 -11.41
N THR A 172 -2.63 1.60 -12.29
CA THR A 172 -3.02 1.16 -13.63
C THR A 172 -1.99 1.50 -14.71
N THR A 173 -0.85 2.08 -14.35
CA THR A 173 0.25 2.35 -15.28
C THR A 173 0.63 1.08 -16.05
N ASN A 174 0.72 1.18 -17.38
CA ASN A 174 0.99 0.08 -18.32
C ASN A 174 -0.09 -1.02 -18.40
N LEU A 175 -1.27 -0.84 -17.84
CA LEU A 175 -2.39 -1.75 -17.99
C LEU A 175 -3.25 -1.36 -19.21
N ASP A 176 -3.74 -2.39 -19.89
CA ASP A 176 -4.81 -2.29 -20.87
C ASP A 176 -6.19 -2.21 -20.19
N GLU A 177 -7.26 -2.08 -20.96
CA GLU A 177 -8.64 -2.00 -20.43
C GLU A 177 -8.98 -3.21 -19.53
N ASP A 178 -8.58 -4.42 -19.93
CA ASP A 178 -8.79 -5.64 -19.12
C ASP A 178 -8.02 -5.59 -17.81
N GLY A 179 -6.80 -5.03 -17.84
CA GLY A 179 -5.97 -4.81 -16.65
C GLY A 179 -6.57 -3.77 -15.70
N ILE A 180 -7.15 -2.69 -16.23
CA ILE A 180 -7.87 -1.68 -15.44
C ILE A 180 -9.14 -2.29 -14.82
N ALA A 181 -9.89 -3.06 -15.58
CA ALA A 181 -11.06 -3.79 -15.06
C ALA A 181 -10.67 -4.75 -13.94
N LEU A 182 -9.58 -5.51 -14.12
CA LEU A 182 -9.01 -6.36 -13.09
C LEU A 182 -8.66 -5.57 -11.83
N TYR A 183 -8.00 -4.41 -11.95
CA TYR A 183 -7.68 -3.55 -10.82
C TYR A 183 -8.92 -3.17 -10.01
N HIS A 184 -10.00 -2.75 -10.66
CA HIS A 184 -11.25 -2.43 -9.98
C HIS A 184 -11.90 -3.65 -9.29
N GLN A 185 -11.80 -4.84 -9.90
CA GLN A 185 -12.25 -6.09 -9.27
C GLN A 185 -11.42 -6.42 -8.02
N LEU A 186 -10.09 -6.23 -8.06
CA LEU A 186 -9.21 -6.43 -6.91
C LEU A 186 -9.56 -5.46 -5.77
N ILE A 187 -9.78 -4.18 -6.05
CA ILE A 187 -10.26 -3.20 -5.08
C ILE A 187 -11.56 -3.67 -4.42
N LYS A 188 -12.55 -4.05 -5.23
CA LYS A 188 -13.88 -4.46 -4.74
C LYS A 188 -13.81 -5.70 -3.84
N ASN A 189 -13.03 -6.71 -4.25
CA ASN A 189 -13.10 -8.03 -3.65
C ASN A 189 -12.09 -8.25 -2.52
N TYR A 190 -10.96 -7.51 -2.49
CA TYR A 190 -9.84 -7.82 -1.58
C TYR A 190 -9.43 -6.67 -0.66
N THR A 191 -10.22 -5.57 -0.61
CA THR A 191 -9.86 -4.41 0.23
C THR A 191 -10.90 -4.03 1.28
N THR A 192 -11.95 -4.80 1.50
CA THR A 192 -13.09 -4.45 2.37
C THR A 192 -12.66 -4.04 3.78
N ASN A 193 -11.66 -4.72 4.36
CA ASN A 193 -11.16 -4.46 5.71
C ASN A 193 -9.76 -3.86 5.73
N LYS A 194 -9.28 -3.34 4.61
CA LYS A 194 -7.97 -2.70 4.51
C LYS A 194 -8.11 -1.18 4.55
N LEU A 195 -7.09 -0.50 5.07
CA LEU A 195 -6.82 0.89 4.74
C LEU A 195 -6.17 0.91 3.36
N VAL A 196 -6.77 1.60 2.40
CA VAL A 196 -6.22 1.76 1.06
C VAL A 196 -5.84 3.23 0.84
N ILE A 197 -4.61 3.46 0.40
CA ILE A 197 -4.14 4.79 -0.01
C ILE A 197 -3.66 4.70 -1.45
N VAL A 198 -4.28 5.48 -2.35
CA VAL A 198 -3.94 5.53 -3.77
C VAL A 198 -3.33 6.88 -4.10
N CYS A 199 -2.12 6.90 -4.62
CA CYS A 199 -1.49 8.09 -5.21
C CYS A 199 -1.75 8.09 -6.71
N SER A 200 -2.50 9.06 -7.22
CA SER A 200 -2.77 9.17 -8.65
C SER A 200 -3.26 10.56 -9.04
N ASN A 201 -3.13 10.87 -10.32
CA ASN A 201 -3.78 11.99 -11.00
C ASN A 201 -5.00 11.55 -11.80
N ASP A 202 -5.12 10.27 -12.10
CA ASP A 202 -6.25 9.73 -12.85
C ASP A 202 -7.41 9.39 -11.91
N LYS A 203 -8.54 10.05 -12.11
CA LYS A 203 -9.76 9.83 -11.32
C LYS A 203 -10.27 8.40 -11.41
N GLN A 204 -10.00 7.67 -12.49
CA GLN A 204 -10.41 6.29 -12.63
C GLN A 204 -9.73 5.39 -11.59
N GLU A 205 -8.46 5.69 -11.23
CA GLU A 205 -7.68 4.92 -10.27
C GLU A 205 -8.17 5.05 -8.83
N TYR A 206 -8.84 6.16 -8.49
CA TYR A 206 -9.30 6.44 -7.12
C TYR A 206 -10.77 6.84 -7.00
N SER A 207 -11.60 6.56 -8.01
CA SER A 207 -13.03 6.90 -8.01
C SER A 207 -13.82 6.29 -6.85
N PHE A 208 -13.31 5.22 -6.24
CA PHE A 208 -13.86 4.54 -5.08
C PHE A 208 -13.36 5.10 -3.74
N CYS A 209 -12.44 6.07 -3.74
CA CYS A 209 -11.93 6.68 -2.53
C CYS A 209 -12.94 7.66 -1.95
N GLU A 210 -13.08 7.64 -0.63
CA GLU A 210 -14.05 8.44 0.12
C GLU A 210 -13.53 9.85 0.42
N GLU A 211 -12.21 9.96 0.59
CA GLU A 211 -11.51 11.18 0.97
C GLU A 211 -10.25 11.38 0.11
N ALA A 212 -9.83 12.63 -0.06
CA ALA A 212 -8.63 12.96 -0.81
C ALA A 212 -7.75 13.97 -0.06
N LEU A 213 -6.46 13.67 0.01
CA LEU A 213 -5.41 14.58 0.47
C LEU A 213 -4.76 15.23 -0.76
N GLU A 214 -4.92 16.54 -0.90
CA GLU A 214 -4.37 17.30 -2.03
C GLU A 214 -2.99 17.85 -1.69
N MET A 215 -1.95 17.35 -2.36
CA MET A 215 -0.55 17.72 -2.10
C MET A 215 -0.23 19.18 -2.37
N GLY A 216 -1.00 19.84 -3.24
CA GLY A 216 -0.82 21.27 -3.56
C GLY A 216 -0.93 22.20 -2.36
N ARG A 217 -1.60 21.78 -1.29
CA ARG A 217 -1.80 22.55 -0.05
C ARG A 217 -0.59 22.56 0.89
N TYR A 218 0.41 21.72 0.63
CA TYR A 218 1.51 21.43 1.55
C TYR A 218 2.90 21.75 0.96
N LYS A 219 2.93 22.59 -0.07
CA LYS A 219 4.18 23.09 -0.68
C LYS A 219 4.73 24.31 0.05
#